data_259f29086f8ff9e8889be192c47c9d60
#
_entry.id   259f29086f8ff9e8889be192c47c9d60
#
_cell.length_a   1.000
_cell.length_b   1.000
_cell.length_c   1.000
_cell.angle_alpha   90.00
_cell.angle_beta   90.00
_cell.angle_gamma   90.00
#
_symmetry.space_group_name_H-M   'P 1'
#
loop_
_entity.id
_entity.type
_entity.pdbx_description
1 polymer ?
#
loop_
_entity_poly.entity_id
_entity_poly.type
_entity_poly.pdbx_seq_one_letter_code
_entity_poly.pdbx_strand_id
1 'polypeptide(L)'
;MRCRIPGIVFVMLLPLTAFAGTDVQAEKAREWVRARADEPSVADNCFRPDNPFELCLYRDKDTFGSHFVDRNLQEPYQPYYFDSAPDEPEDGRYRIRSGNKIGYADSVTGRVVIPAIYDCTYGFVSGTAEVGVGCEEETDG
;
A
#
# COMPACT_ATOMS: atom_id res chain seq x y z
N MET A 1 45.32 43.37 30.38
CA MET A 1 44.05 42.62 30.18
C MET A 1 44.26 41.58 29.11
N ARG A 2 44.27 40.29 29.46
CA ARG A 2 44.35 39.19 28.48
C ARG A 2 42.98 38.57 28.34
N CYS A 3 42.37 38.72 27.17
CA CYS A 3 41.14 38.05 26.80
C CYS A 3 41.47 36.59 26.49
N ARG A 4 40.97 35.64 27.30
CA ARG A 4 40.97 34.20 26.98
C ARG A 4 39.79 33.91 26.09
N ILE A 5 40.07 33.45 24.87
CA ILE A 5 39.08 32.90 23.96
C ILE A 5 38.76 31.48 24.49
N PRO A 6 37.48 31.15 24.81
CA PRO A 6 37.10 29.79 25.16
C PRO A 6 37.12 28.90 23.91
N GLY A 7 37.63 27.70 24.09
CA GLY A 7 37.87 26.73 23.05
C GLY A 7 36.64 26.43 22.17
N ILE A 8 36.91 26.32 20.89
CA ILE A 8 35.96 25.86 19.87
C ILE A 8 35.71 24.37 20.14
N VAL A 9 34.51 24.04 20.58
CA VAL A 9 34.06 22.65 20.65
C VAL A 9 33.64 22.26 19.24
N PHE A 10 34.45 21.44 18.55
CA PHE A 10 34.05 20.75 17.33
C PHE A 10 33.03 19.68 17.71
N VAL A 11 31.76 19.97 17.48
CA VAL A 11 30.72 18.93 17.46
C VAL A 11 30.87 18.20 16.13
N MET A 12 31.51 17.03 16.15
CA MET A 12 31.44 16.09 15.04
C MET A 12 29.99 15.58 14.94
N LEU A 13 29.23 16.09 13.97
CA LEU A 13 28.01 15.48 13.52
C LEU A 13 28.40 14.18 12.80
N LEU A 14 28.33 13.07 13.52
CA LEU A 14 28.35 11.75 12.89
C LEU A 14 27.10 11.64 11.98
N PRO A 15 27.25 11.21 10.72
CA PRO A 15 26.09 10.94 9.89
C PRO A 15 25.29 9.83 10.56
N LEU A 16 24.04 10.12 10.92
CA LEU A 16 23.07 9.08 11.28
C LEU A 16 22.91 8.15 10.07
N THR A 17 23.52 6.97 10.13
CA THR A 17 23.24 5.86 9.21
C THR A 17 21.86 5.31 9.55
N ALA A 18 20.80 6.03 9.15
CA ALA A 18 19.40 5.64 9.36
C ALA A 18 18.89 4.65 8.29
N PHE A 19 19.78 3.92 7.60
CA PHE A 19 19.39 3.07 6.46
C PHE A 19 19.28 1.56 6.75
N ALA A 20 19.75 1.07 7.88
CA ALA A 20 19.76 -0.38 8.14
C ALA A 20 18.41 -0.94 8.62
N GLY A 21 17.54 -0.11 9.25
CA GLY A 21 16.28 -0.59 9.84
C GLY A 21 15.15 -0.83 8.83
N THR A 22 15.09 -0.03 7.77
CA THR A 22 14.02 -0.11 6.77
C THR A 22 14.17 -1.31 5.84
N ASP A 23 15.39 -1.73 5.56
CA ASP A 23 15.69 -2.86 4.69
C ASP A 23 15.38 -4.21 5.35
N VAL A 24 15.69 -4.35 6.62
CA VAL A 24 15.40 -5.56 7.41
C VAL A 24 13.90 -5.80 7.53
N GLN A 25 13.10 -4.74 7.74
CA GLN A 25 11.66 -4.88 7.82
C GLN A 25 11.04 -5.27 6.49
N ALA A 26 11.50 -4.66 5.40
CA ALA A 26 11.07 -5.02 4.06
C ALA A 26 11.41 -6.47 3.72
N GLU A 27 12.61 -6.96 4.09
CA GLU A 27 13.00 -8.35 3.85
C GLU A 27 12.14 -9.34 4.62
N LYS A 28 11.86 -9.09 5.90
CA LYS A 28 10.94 -9.91 6.70
C LYS A 28 9.54 -9.95 6.09
N ALA A 29 9.04 -8.81 5.59
CA ALA A 29 7.76 -8.76 4.94
C ALA A 29 7.76 -9.55 3.62
N ARG A 30 8.83 -9.47 2.80
CA ARG A 30 8.99 -10.30 1.60
C ARG A 30 9.02 -11.79 1.92
N GLU A 31 9.77 -12.22 2.92
CA GLU A 31 9.81 -13.64 3.35
C GLU A 31 8.42 -14.13 3.79
N TRP A 32 7.69 -13.31 4.51
CA TRP A 32 6.32 -13.63 4.94
C TRP A 32 5.37 -13.79 3.75
N VAL A 33 5.43 -12.89 2.76
CA VAL A 33 4.65 -12.98 1.51
C VAL A 33 5.05 -14.21 0.71
N ARG A 34 6.37 -14.45 0.53
CA ARG A 34 6.90 -15.60 -0.22
C ARG A 34 6.41 -16.94 0.32
N ALA A 35 6.25 -17.02 1.64
CA ALA A 35 5.74 -18.25 2.28
C ALA A 35 4.23 -18.48 2.06
N ARG A 36 3.45 -17.44 1.73
CA ARG A 36 1.98 -17.47 1.62
C ARG A 36 1.46 -17.37 0.19
N ALA A 37 2.17 -16.68 -0.67
CA ALA A 37 1.76 -16.48 -2.03
C ALA A 37 1.70 -17.81 -2.82
N ASP A 38 0.70 -17.94 -3.67
CA ASP A 38 0.60 -19.04 -4.65
C ASP A 38 1.74 -18.96 -5.67
N GLU A 39 2.20 -17.74 -5.98
CA GLU A 39 3.43 -17.49 -6.72
C GLU A 39 4.45 -16.76 -5.84
N PRO A 40 5.43 -17.48 -5.27
CA PRO A 40 6.41 -16.90 -4.34
C PRO A 40 7.25 -15.76 -4.92
N SER A 41 7.48 -15.73 -6.23
CA SER A 41 8.26 -14.70 -6.93
C SER A 41 7.65 -13.30 -6.86
N VAL A 42 6.35 -13.18 -6.57
CA VAL A 42 5.69 -11.88 -6.39
C VAL A 42 6.36 -11.06 -5.28
N ALA A 43 6.87 -11.74 -4.24
CA ALA A 43 7.55 -11.09 -3.12
C ALA A 43 8.81 -10.30 -3.53
N ASP A 44 9.47 -10.67 -4.62
CA ASP A 44 10.70 -10.03 -5.09
C ASP A 44 10.46 -8.60 -5.60
N ASN A 45 9.22 -8.30 -5.99
CA ASN A 45 8.79 -6.98 -6.44
C ASN A 45 8.20 -6.10 -5.33
N CYS A 46 7.97 -6.68 -4.14
CA CYS A 46 7.37 -5.97 -3.01
C CYS A 46 8.40 -5.13 -2.25
N PHE A 47 7.99 -3.95 -1.82
CA PHE A 47 8.77 -3.08 -0.94
C PHE A 47 10.17 -2.71 -1.46
N ARG A 48 10.33 -2.63 -2.77
CA ARG A 48 11.59 -2.22 -3.39
C ARG A 48 11.82 -0.72 -3.19
N PRO A 49 13.08 -0.28 -3.00
CA PRO A 49 13.39 1.15 -2.81
C PRO A 49 13.03 2.03 -4.01
N ASP A 50 13.03 1.45 -5.22
CA ASP A 50 12.71 2.11 -6.48
C ASP A 50 11.21 2.06 -6.85
N ASN A 51 10.41 1.35 -6.04
CA ASN A 51 8.97 1.26 -6.24
C ASN A 51 8.23 2.11 -5.20
N PRO A 52 7.50 3.16 -5.60
CA PRO A 52 6.72 3.98 -4.69
C PRO A 52 5.51 3.29 -4.10
N PHE A 53 5.12 2.12 -4.62
CA PHE A 53 3.99 1.37 -4.12
C PHE A 53 4.30 0.77 -2.74
N GLU A 54 3.56 1.22 -1.73
CA GLU A 54 3.84 0.92 -0.31
C GLU A 54 3.32 -0.43 0.16
N LEU A 55 2.53 -1.09 -0.69
CA LEU A 55 1.91 -2.38 -0.39
C LEU A 55 2.47 -3.48 -1.27
N CYS A 56 2.24 -4.72 -0.85
CA CYS A 56 2.44 -5.90 -1.66
C CYS A 56 1.07 -6.54 -1.95
N LEU A 57 0.73 -6.69 -3.22
CA LEU A 57 -0.42 -7.46 -3.64
C LEU A 57 0.03 -8.89 -3.92
N TYR A 58 -0.57 -9.86 -3.24
CA TYR A 58 -0.32 -11.27 -3.48
C TYR A 58 -1.63 -12.06 -3.42
N ARG A 59 -1.66 -13.21 -4.08
CA ARG A 59 -2.72 -14.20 -3.96
C ARG A 59 -2.30 -15.27 -2.98
N ASP A 60 -3.13 -15.53 -1.98
CA ASP A 60 -2.83 -16.53 -0.96
C ASP A 60 -3.02 -17.96 -1.51
N LYS A 61 -2.04 -18.82 -1.29
CA LYS A 61 -2.01 -20.20 -1.82
C LYS A 61 -3.06 -21.13 -1.23
N ASP A 62 -3.54 -20.84 -0.02
CA ASP A 62 -4.48 -21.70 0.71
C ASP A 62 -5.93 -21.24 0.49
N THR A 63 -6.15 -19.93 0.45
CA THR A 63 -7.50 -19.33 0.30
C THR A 63 -7.81 -18.89 -1.12
N PHE A 64 -6.79 -18.73 -1.96
CA PHE A 64 -6.87 -18.16 -3.32
C PHE A 64 -7.41 -16.73 -3.37
N GLY A 65 -7.52 -16.06 -2.21
CA GLY A 65 -7.87 -14.66 -2.11
C GLY A 65 -6.67 -13.75 -2.42
N SER A 66 -6.93 -12.57 -2.99
CA SER A 66 -5.91 -11.55 -3.15
C SER A 66 -5.88 -10.63 -1.93
N HIS A 67 -4.67 -10.26 -1.49
CA HIS A 67 -4.43 -9.46 -0.30
C HIS A 67 -3.45 -8.35 -0.58
N PHE A 68 -3.71 -7.16 -0.02
CA PHE A 68 -2.73 -6.09 0.10
C PHE A 68 -2.13 -6.09 1.50
N VAL A 69 -0.83 -6.11 1.60
CA VAL A 69 -0.13 -6.08 2.89
C VAL A 69 0.96 -5.00 2.87
N ASP A 70 1.11 -4.27 3.97
CA ASP A 70 2.19 -3.30 4.16
C ASP A 70 3.45 -3.94 4.75
N ARG A 71 4.51 -3.15 4.95
CA ARG A 71 5.78 -3.61 5.55
C ARG A 71 5.65 -4.11 6.99
N ASN A 72 4.58 -3.72 7.69
CA ASN A 72 4.28 -4.16 9.05
C ASN A 72 3.33 -5.37 9.08
N LEU A 73 3.06 -5.96 7.90
CA LEU A 73 2.14 -7.09 7.72
C LEU A 73 0.70 -6.76 8.10
N GLN A 74 0.29 -5.50 7.92
CA GLN A 74 -1.08 -5.05 8.09
C GLN A 74 -1.77 -4.99 6.74
N GLU A 75 -3.03 -5.37 6.69
CA GLU A 75 -3.91 -5.23 5.54
C GLU A 75 -4.73 -3.94 5.69
N PRO A 76 -4.34 -2.82 5.05
CA PRO A 76 -5.03 -1.55 5.22
C PRO A 76 -6.43 -1.56 4.58
N TYR A 77 -6.62 -2.38 3.58
CA TYR A 77 -7.87 -2.62 2.86
C TYR A 77 -7.78 -3.92 2.06
N GLN A 78 -8.93 -4.36 1.55
CA GLN A 78 -9.04 -5.51 0.66
C GLN A 78 -9.16 -5.04 -0.79
N PRO A 79 -8.70 -5.83 -1.78
CA PRO A 79 -8.98 -5.56 -3.18
C PRO A 79 -10.51 -5.53 -3.43
N TYR A 80 -10.95 -4.56 -4.22
CA TYR A 80 -12.27 -4.64 -4.83
C TYR A 80 -12.17 -5.57 -6.04
N TYR A 81 -13.09 -6.51 -6.16
CA TYR A 81 -13.12 -7.41 -7.30
C TYR A 81 -14.15 -6.93 -8.31
N PHE A 82 -13.72 -6.83 -9.55
CA PHE A 82 -14.58 -6.64 -10.69
C PHE A 82 -14.39 -7.83 -11.63
N ASP A 83 -15.48 -8.51 -11.96
CA ASP A 83 -15.49 -9.65 -12.89
C ASP A 83 -14.38 -10.71 -12.61
N SER A 84 -14.26 -11.16 -11.36
CA SER A 84 -13.33 -12.22 -10.90
C SER A 84 -11.85 -11.83 -10.75
N ALA A 85 -11.49 -10.58 -10.98
CA ALA A 85 -10.14 -10.06 -10.78
C ALA A 85 -10.15 -8.83 -9.87
N PRO A 86 -9.03 -8.52 -9.18
CA PRO A 86 -8.86 -7.22 -8.56
C PRO A 86 -9.06 -6.08 -9.56
N ASP A 87 -9.69 -4.99 -9.09
CA ASP A 87 -9.99 -3.82 -9.91
C ASP A 87 -8.73 -3.25 -10.58
N GLU A 88 -8.82 -2.95 -11.85
CA GLU A 88 -7.73 -2.31 -12.58
C GLU A 88 -7.76 -0.79 -12.36
N PRO A 89 -6.60 -0.12 -12.34
CA PRO A 89 -6.55 1.33 -12.18
C PRO A 89 -7.18 2.08 -13.35
N GLU A 90 -8.07 3.02 -13.03
CA GLU A 90 -8.62 4.00 -13.96
C GLU A 90 -8.28 5.41 -13.46
N ASP A 91 -7.78 6.27 -14.33
CA ASP A 91 -7.29 7.62 -13.97
C ASP A 91 -6.33 7.63 -12.75
N GLY A 92 -5.46 6.62 -12.64
CA GLY A 92 -4.50 6.49 -11.55
C GLY A 92 -5.08 6.05 -10.21
N ARG A 93 -6.31 5.53 -10.20
CA ARG A 93 -6.99 5.06 -8.98
C ARG A 93 -7.66 3.71 -9.21
N TYR A 94 -7.70 2.89 -8.18
CA TYR A 94 -8.45 1.63 -8.18
C TYR A 94 -9.37 1.58 -6.95
N ARG A 95 -10.45 0.83 -7.08
CA ARG A 95 -11.40 0.63 -5.98
C ARG A 95 -10.84 -0.32 -4.93
N ILE A 96 -11.18 -0.04 -3.68
CA ILE A 96 -10.79 -0.82 -2.51
C ILE A 96 -12.01 -1.12 -1.65
N ARG A 97 -11.94 -2.20 -0.86
CA ARG A 97 -12.94 -2.54 0.14
C ARG A 97 -12.40 -2.42 1.56
N SER A 98 -13.28 -2.01 2.46
CA SER A 98 -13.13 -2.16 3.91
C SER A 98 -14.48 -2.64 4.46
N GLY A 99 -14.55 -3.92 4.83
CA GLY A 99 -15.82 -4.58 5.08
C GLY A 99 -16.72 -4.57 3.85
N ASN A 100 -17.93 -4.03 3.99
CA ASN A 100 -18.92 -3.90 2.91
C ASN A 100 -18.90 -2.50 2.24
N LYS A 101 -17.94 -1.66 2.57
CA LYS A 101 -17.82 -0.31 2.00
C LYS A 101 -16.69 -0.23 0.99
N ILE A 102 -16.85 0.67 0.04
CA ILE A 102 -15.95 0.86 -1.09
C ILE A 102 -15.36 2.27 -1.02
N GLY A 103 -14.08 2.37 -1.36
CA GLY A 103 -13.33 3.61 -1.49
C GLY A 103 -12.34 3.50 -2.63
N TYR A 104 -11.33 4.37 -2.65
CA TYR A 104 -10.32 4.38 -3.71
C TYR A 104 -8.92 4.59 -3.15
N ALA A 105 -7.96 3.93 -3.76
CA ALA A 105 -6.54 4.10 -3.50
C ALA A 105 -5.80 4.59 -4.75
N ASP A 106 -4.71 5.29 -4.53
CA ASP A 106 -3.79 5.74 -5.57
C ASP A 106 -3.01 4.55 -6.13
N SER A 107 -2.97 4.40 -7.45
CA SER A 107 -2.35 3.24 -8.10
C SER A 107 -0.83 3.25 -8.08
N VAL A 108 -0.20 4.40 -7.82
CA VAL A 108 1.25 4.53 -7.77
C VAL A 108 1.78 4.22 -6.38
N THR A 109 1.08 4.66 -5.33
CA THR A 109 1.55 4.55 -3.94
C THR A 109 0.80 3.49 -3.13
N GLY A 110 -0.42 3.11 -3.52
CA GLY A 110 -1.31 2.26 -2.74
C GLY A 110 -2.00 2.96 -1.57
N ARG A 111 -1.82 4.28 -1.42
CA ARG A 111 -2.45 5.03 -0.32
C ARG A 111 -3.92 5.28 -0.59
N VAL A 112 -4.74 5.17 0.46
CA VAL A 112 -6.15 5.52 0.39
C VAL A 112 -6.28 7.02 0.09
N VAL A 113 -6.98 7.35 -0.99
CA VAL A 113 -7.27 8.74 -1.40
C VAL A 113 -8.72 9.12 -1.14
N ILE A 114 -9.63 8.14 -1.17
CA ILE A 114 -11.03 8.29 -0.80
C ILE A 114 -11.38 7.15 0.16
N PRO A 115 -11.78 7.44 1.39
CA PRO A 115 -12.12 6.42 2.37
C PRO A 115 -13.22 5.48 1.90
N ALA A 116 -13.18 4.21 2.33
CA ALA A 116 -14.20 3.21 2.04
C ALA A 116 -15.47 3.47 2.88
N ILE A 117 -16.32 4.36 2.40
CA ILE A 117 -17.57 4.80 3.06
C ILE A 117 -18.81 4.66 2.16
N TYR A 118 -18.64 4.32 0.89
CA TYR A 118 -19.71 4.21 -0.10
C TYR A 118 -20.24 2.78 -0.21
N ASP A 119 -21.50 2.64 -0.59
CA ASP A 119 -22.15 1.35 -0.78
C ASP A 119 -22.00 0.84 -2.22
N CYS A 120 -21.96 1.74 -3.20
CA CYS A 120 -21.67 1.42 -4.59
C CYS A 120 -20.80 2.50 -5.22
N THR A 121 -19.98 2.10 -6.20
CA THR A 121 -19.02 2.98 -6.86
C THR A 121 -18.78 2.52 -8.30
N TYR A 122 -18.42 3.48 -9.16
CA TYR A 122 -17.91 3.20 -10.50
C TYR A 122 -16.42 3.58 -10.60
N GLY A 123 -15.74 3.14 -11.64
CA GLY A 123 -14.38 3.55 -11.94
C GLY A 123 -14.28 5.04 -12.24
N PHE A 124 -13.06 5.59 -12.15
CA PHE A 124 -12.80 6.97 -12.50
C PHE A 124 -12.84 7.17 -14.01
N VAL A 125 -13.53 8.22 -14.46
CA VAL A 125 -13.54 8.66 -15.84
C VAL A 125 -13.34 10.16 -15.88
N SER A 126 -12.32 10.63 -16.57
CA SER A 126 -12.00 12.07 -16.69
C SER A 126 -11.88 12.80 -15.35
N GLY A 127 -11.25 12.14 -14.37
CA GLY A 127 -10.97 12.69 -13.04
C GLY A 127 -12.15 12.66 -12.07
N THR A 128 -13.26 12.01 -12.42
CA THR A 128 -14.46 11.88 -11.59
C THR A 128 -14.90 10.42 -11.48
N ALA A 129 -15.56 10.07 -10.38
CA ALA A 129 -16.23 8.79 -10.22
C ALA A 129 -17.62 9.01 -9.61
N GLU A 130 -18.57 8.21 -10.04
CA GLU A 130 -19.90 8.17 -9.42
C GLU A 130 -19.86 7.25 -8.20
N VAL A 131 -20.45 7.73 -7.10
CA VAL A 131 -20.51 6.99 -5.83
C VAL A 131 -21.92 7.12 -5.22
N GLY A 132 -22.34 6.09 -4.47
CA GLY A 132 -23.65 6.07 -3.85
C GLY A 132 -23.63 5.60 -2.40
N VAL A 133 -24.60 6.08 -1.63
CA VAL A 133 -24.90 5.66 -0.26
C VAL A 133 -26.33 5.11 -0.24
N GLY A 134 -26.52 3.95 0.38
CA GLY A 134 -27.84 3.28 0.44
C GLY A 134 -28.27 2.64 -0.89
N CYS A 135 -27.34 2.43 -1.82
CA CYS A 135 -27.57 1.65 -3.04
C CYS A 135 -27.10 0.20 -2.85
N GLU A 136 -27.61 -0.70 -3.67
CA GLU A 136 -27.11 -2.07 -3.77
C GLU A 136 -26.33 -2.18 -5.08
N GLU A 137 -25.15 -2.84 -5.05
CA GLU A 137 -24.45 -3.22 -6.29
C GLU A 137 -25.33 -4.22 -7.04
N GLU A 138 -25.64 -3.91 -8.30
CA GLU A 138 -26.25 -4.89 -9.18
C GLU A 138 -25.20 -5.99 -9.44
N THR A 139 -25.39 -7.12 -8.79
CA THR A 139 -24.66 -8.33 -9.16
C THR A 139 -25.32 -8.88 -10.40
N ASP A 140 -24.69 -8.71 -11.54
CA ASP A 140 -25.07 -9.44 -12.74
C ASP A 140 -24.97 -10.95 -12.44
N GLY A 141 -26.15 -11.57 -12.35
CA GLY A 141 -26.35 -12.97 -12.01
C GLY A 141 -25.91 -13.95 -13.09
#